data_d7c7c709d4f0ba87c1171400ca3ab665
#
_entry.id   d7c7c709d4f0ba87c1171400ca3ab665
#
_cell.length_a   1.000
_cell.length_b   1.000
_cell.length_c   1.000
_cell.angle_alpha   90.00
_cell.angle_beta   90.00
_cell.angle_gamma   90.00
#
_symmetry.space_group_name_H-M   'P 1'
#
loop_
_entity.id
_entity.type
_entity.pdbx_description
1 polymer ?
#
loop_
_entity_poly.entity_id
_entity_poly.type
_entity_poly.pdbx_seq_one_letter_code
_entity_poly.pdbx_strand_id
1 'polypeptide(L)'
;MENCTDDKNRIGLFVGSFDPFTIGHDSIVRRALPLFDKIVIGIGINERKQYMQTAEQRMLAIQQLYAEIPQIEVKSYSDLTIDFAKREQATFFIKGVRSIKDFE
;
A
#
# COMPACT_ATOMS: atom_id res chain seq x y z
N MET A 1 5.90 26.12 13.52
CA MET A 1 5.89 25.84 12.85
C MET A 1 6.59 24.84 12.36
N GLU A 2 7.53 24.40 12.77
CA GLU A 2 8.20 23.35 12.33
C GLU A 2 7.39 22.21 12.32
N ASN A 3 6.42 22.16 13.07
CA ASN A 3 5.55 21.02 13.07
C ASN A 3 4.97 20.74 11.74
N CYS A 4 4.84 21.77 10.97
CA CYS A 4 4.27 21.58 9.65
C CYS A 4 5.17 20.73 8.78
N THR A 5 6.44 20.80 9.05
CA THR A 5 7.38 20.01 8.27
C THR A 5 7.18 18.53 8.51
N ASP A 6 6.90 18.18 9.75
CA ASP A 6 6.70 16.77 10.06
C ASP A 6 5.45 16.24 9.38
N ASP A 7 4.45 17.08 9.28
CA ASP A 7 3.21 16.64 8.67
C ASP A 7 3.37 16.37 7.18
N LYS A 8 4.37 16.95 6.57
CA LYS A 8 4.56 16.76 5.15
C LYS A 8 5.11 15.40 4.80
N ASN A 9 5.48 14.62 5.79
CA ASN A 9 6.06 13.32 5.53
C ASN A 9 5.18 12.21 6.03
N ARG A 10 3.88 12.37 5.85
CA ARG A 10 2.96 11.32 6.23
C ARG A 10 2.90 10.32 5.10
N ILE A 11 3.52 9.18 5.33
CA ILE A 11 3.60 8.13 4.33
C ILE A 11 2.82 6.93 4.85
N GLY A 12 1.79 6.55 4.12
CA GLY A 12 0.99 5.38 4.48
C GLY A 12 1.42 4.18 3.67
N LEU A 13 1.48 3.03 4.32
CA LEU A 13 1.87 1.79 3.68
C LEU A 13 0.70 0.83 3.66
N PHE A 14 0.30 0.40 2.47
CA PHE A 14 -0.79 -0.54 2.29
C PHE A 14 -0.19 -1.81 1.69
N VAL A 15 -0.17 -2.88 2.46
CA VAL A 15 0.49 -4.11 2.04
C VAL A 15 -0.50 -5.24 1.86
N GLY A 16 -0.19 -6.15 0.98
CA GLY A 16 -1.02 -7.32 0.74
C GLY A 16 -0.46 -8.11 -0.41
N SER A 17 -1.08 -9.23 -0.71
CA SER A 17 -0.67 -10.01 -1.87
C SER A 17 -1.32 -9.45 -3.14
N PHE A 18 -2.51 -8.86 -2.99
CA PHE A 18 -3.23 -8.23 -4.11
C PHE A 18 -3.33 -9.12 -5.34
N ASP A 19 -3.87 -10.28 -5.15
CA ASP A 19 -3.94 -11.29 -6.20
C ASP A 19 -5.40 -11.72 -6.43
N PRO A 20 -6.22 -10.86 -7.00
CA PRO A 20 -5.91 -9.54 -7.58
C PRO A 20 -6.19 -8.38 -6.63
N PHE A 21 -5.83 -7.20 -7.10
CA PHE A 21 -6.17 -5.95 -6.42
C PHE A 21 -7.61 -5.61 -6.78
N THR A 22 -8.47 -5.57 -5.81
CA THR A 22 -9.90 -5.48 -6.06
C THR A 22 -10.43 -4.06 -5.86
N ILE A 23 -11.70 -3.88 -6.21
CA ILE A 23 -12.38 -2.60 -5.98
C ILE A 23 -12.36 -2.25 -4.49
N GLY A 24 -12.46 -3.25 -3.63
CA GLY A 24 -12.37 -2.99 -2.20
C GLY A 24 -11.04 -2.40 -1.81
N HIS A 25 -9.96 -2.91 -2.39
CA HIS A 25 -8.63 -2.37 -2.12
C HIS A 25 -8.54 -0.94 -2.63
N ASP A 26 -9.05 -0.69 -3.84
CA ASP A 26 -9.03 0.64 -4.42
C ASP A 26 -9.79 1.64 -3.55
N SER A 27 -10.91 1.23 -3.01
CA SER A 27 -11.70 2.09 -2.15
C SER A 27 -10.90 2.53 -0.92
N ILE A 28 -10.15 1.60 -0.34
CA ILE A 28 -9.33 1.92 0.82
C ILE A 28 -8.26 2.94 0.47
N VAL A 29 -7.60 2.74 -0.67
CA VAL A 29 -6.55 3.66 -1.10
C VAL A 29 -7.10 5.06 -1.34
N ARG A 30 -8.23 5.14 -2.02
CA ARG A 30 -8.78 6.46 -2.34
C ARG A 30 -9.26 7.20 -1.11
N ARG A 31 -9.76 6.46 -0.12
CA ARG A 31 -10.16 7.10 1.13
C ARG A 31 -8.96 7.58 1.91
N ALA A 32 -7.84 6.91 1.77
CA ALA A 32 -6.64 7.28 2.50
C ALA A 32 -5.88 8.43 1.85
N LEU A 33 -6.06 8.64 0.56
CA LEU A 33 -5.29 9.65 -0.16
C LEU A 33 -5.25 11.02 0.52
N PRO A 34 -6.36 11.57 0.97
CA PRO A 34 -6.30 12.91 1.58
C PRO A 34 -5.61 12.94 2.93
N LEU A 35 -5.34 11.78 3.51
CA LEU A 35 -4.74 11.71 4.83
C LEU A 35 -3.22 11.62 4.78
N PHE A 36 -2.65 11.35 3.62
CA PHE A 36 -1.21 11.12 3.49
C PHE A 36 -0.62 11.94 2.37
N ASP A 37 0.65 12.25 2.51
CA ASP A 37 1.38 12.91 1.44
C ASP A 37 1.79 11.90 0.38
N LYS A 38 1.95 10.65 0.79
CA LYS A 38 2.37 9.60 -0.12
C LYS A 38 1.82 8.28 0.39
N ILE A 39 1.42 7.43 -0.54
CA ILE A 39 0.97 6.08 -0.20
C ILE A 39 1.82 5.09 -0.98
N VAL A 40 2.41 4.14 -0.26
CA VAL A 40 3.17 3.07 -0.87
C VAL A 40 2.32 1.81 -0.81
N ILE A 41 2.05 1.23 -1.96
CA ILE A 41 1.34 -0.04 -2.04
C ILE A 41 2.40 -1.11 -2.17
N GLY A 42 2.52 -1.96 -1.16
CA GLY A 42 3.54 -2.99 -1.11
C GLY A 42 2.96 -4.35 -1.41
N ILE A 43 3.44 -4.98 -2.46
CA ILE A 43 3.00 -6.31 -2.85
C ILE A 43 3.93 -7.31 -2.21
N GLY A 44 3.42 -8.06 -1.24
CA GLY A 44 4.22 -9.07 -0.57
C GLY A 44 4.37 -10.30 -1.44
N ILE A 45 5.60 -10.76 -1.59
CA ILE A 45 5.91 -11.93 -2.38
C ILE A 45 6.34 -13.03 -1.43
N ASN A 46 5.64 -14.15 -1.47
CA ASN A 46 6.00 -15.31 -0.68
C ASN A 46 6.21 -16.47 -1.65
N GLU A 47 7.43 -16.89 -1.81
CA GLU A 47 7.77 -17.91 -2.80
C GLU A 47 7.13 -19.25 -2.53
N ARG A 48 6.71 -19.49 -1.31
CA ARG A 48 6.06 -20.74 -0.96
C ARG A 48 4.60 -20.75 -1.33
N LYS A 49 4.05 -19.60 -1.67
CA LYS A 49 2.65 -19.48 -1.97
C LYS A 49 2.46 -19.47 -3.48
N GLN A 50 1.36 -20.05 -3.91
CA GLN A 50 1.02 -20.00 -5.33
C GLN A 50 0.10 -18.82 -5.55
N TYR A 51 0.37 -18.06 -6.58
CA TYR A 51 -0.43 -16.89 -6.90
C TYR A 51 -1.10 -17.07 -8.25
N MET A 52 -2.26 -16.45 -8.39
CA MET A 52 -2.96 -16.49 -9.67
C MET A 52 -2.28 -15.62 -10.71
N GLN A 53 -1.65 -14.54 -10.25
CA GLN A 53 -0.94 -13.64 -11.13
C GLN A 53 0.50 -13.54 -10.68
N THR A 54 1.39 -13.31 -11.63
CA THR A 54 2.79 -13.11 -11.27
C THR A 54 2.94 -11.78 -10.54
N ALA A 55 4.08 -11.61 -9.87
CA ALA A 55 4.36 -10.35 -9.19
C ALA A 55 4.34 -9.21 -10.17
N GLU A 56 4.89 -9.42 -11.38
CA GLU A 56 4.90 -8.36 -12.37
C GLU A 56 3.51 -8.00 -12.84
N GLN A 57 2.67 -9.00 -13.03
CA GLN A 57 1.30 -8.72 -13.45
C GLN A 57 0.55 -7.93 -12.40
N ARG A 58 0.75 -8.29 -11.14
CA ARG A 58 0.06 -7.59 -10.05
C ARG A 58 0.57 -6.16 -9.93
N MET A 59 1.88 -5.96 -10.03
CA MET A 59 2.44 -4.62 -9.97
C MET A 59 1.93 -3.76 -11.11
N LEU A 60 1.97 -4.31 -12.32
CA LEU A 60 1.58 -3.55 -13.49
C LEU A 60 0.11 -3.13 -13.42
N ALA A 61 -0.74 -4.05 -12.99
CA ALA A 61 -2.17 -3.74 -12.89
C ALA A 61 -2.42 -2.58 -11.92
N ILE A 62 -1.74 -2.59 -10.78
CA ILE A 62 -1.93 -1.54 -9.80
C ILE A 62 -1.31 -0.23 -10.28
N GLN A 63 -0.13 -0.32 -10.90
CA GLN A 63 0.53 0.86 -11.43
C GLN A 63 -0.33 1.56 -12.49
N GLN A 64 -0.96 0.77 -13.34
CA GLN A 64 -1.82 1.35 -14.37
C GLN A 64 -3.05 2.02 -13.77
N LEU A 65 -3.57 1.43 -12.71
CA LEU A 65 -4.75 1.99 -12.05
C LEU A 65 -4.46 3.38 -11.48
N TYR A 66 -3.25 3.59 -10.99
CA TYR A 66 -2.88 4.84 -10.35
C TYR A 66 -1.87 5.65 -11.14
N ALA A 67 -1.82 5.43 -12.46
CA ALA A 67 -0.80 6.08 -13.28
C ALA A 67 -0.85 7.60 -13.21
N GLU A 68 -2.03 8.14 -12.96
CA GLU A 68 -2.17 9.60 -12.93
C GLU A 68 -2.11 10.17 -11.53
N ILE A 69 -1.83 9.35 -10.54
CA ILE A 69 -1.77 9.80 -9.16
C ILE A 69 -0.33 9.66 -8.66
N PRO A 70 0.46 10.73 -8.76
CA PRO A 70 1.88 10.62 -8.40
C PRO A 70 2.14 10.36 -6.93
N GLN A 71 1.16 10.57 -6.08
CA GLN A 71 1.31 10.30 -4.66
C GLN A 71 1.39 8.81 -4.35
N ILE A 72 1.01 7.96 -5.28
CA ILE A 72 0.98 6.52 -5.03
C ILE A 72 2.16 5.85 -5.71
N GLU A 73 2.92 5.08 -4.93
CA GLU A 73 4.00 4.26 -5.44
C GLU A 73 3.65 2.81 -5.23
N VAL A 74 4.00 1.96 -6.19
CA VAL A 74 3.74 0.53 -6.10
C VAL A 74 5.07 -0.19 -6.10
N LYS A 75 5.31 -1.01 -5.10
CA LYS A 75 6.56 -1.75 -4.97
C LYS A 75 6.27 -3.17 -4.51
N SER A 76 7.21 -4.06 -4.76
CA SER A 76 7.10 -5.42 -4.25
C SER A 76 8.21 -5.66 -3.23
N TYR A 77 8.00 -6.59 -2.34
CA TYR A 77 9.00 -6.95 -1.35
C TYR A 77 8.85 -8.41 -0.97
N SER A 78 9.94 -9.01 -0.55
CA SER A 78 9.92 -10.41 -0.13
C SER A 78 10.49 -10.61 1.26
N ASP A 79 10.97 -9.54 1.88
CA ASP A 79 11.50 -9.62 3.23
C ASP A 79 10.38 -9.29 4.23
N LEU A 80 10.75 -9.02 5.45
CA LEU A 80 9.76 -8.73 6.48
C LEU A 80 9.06 -7.41 6.21
N THR A 81 7.78 -7.38 6.48
CA THR A 81 6.99 -6.17 6.26
C THR A 81 7.53 -4.99 7.06
N ILE A 82 8.00 -5.25 8.28
CA ILE A 82 8.49 -4.15 9.11
C ILE A 82 9.77 -3.56 8.50
N ASP A 83 10.61 -4.39 7.90
CA ASP A 83 11.82 -3.90 7.26
C ASP A 83 11.49 -3.12 6.02
N PHE A 84 10.53 -3.59 5.26
CA PHE A 84 10.06 -2.87 4.09
C PHE A 84 9.51 -1.51 4.49
N ALA A 85 8.72 -1.46 5.57
CA ALA A 85 8.15 -0.21 6.03
C ALA A 85 9.24 0.79 6.40
N LYS A 86 10.30 0.30 7.02
CA LYS A 86 11.40 1.18 7.40
C LYS A 86 12.15 1.70 6.18
N ARG A 87 12.35 0.83 5.18
CA ARG A 87 13.02 1.27 3.96
C ARG A 87 12.23 2.36 3.25
N GLU A 88 10.91 2.26 3.28
CA GLU A 88 10.05 3.22 2.61
C GLU A 88 9.73 4.42 3.47
N GLN A 89 10.23 4.42 4.70
CA GLN A 89 10.00 5.52 5.64
C GLN A 89 8.52 5.72 5.93
N ALA A 90 7.79 4.62 5.96
CA ALA A 90 6.36 4.68 6.22
C ALA A 90 6.10 5.08 7.67
N THR A 91 5.16 5.98 7.86
CA THR A 91 4.81 6.44 9.19
C THR A 91 3.54 5.78 9.70
N PHE A 92 2.73 5.24 8.79
CA PHE A 92 1.48 4.60 9.16
C PHE A 92 1.23 3.38 8.32
N PHE A 93 0.53 2.40 8.88
CA PHE A 93 0.03 1.29 8.11
C PHE A 93 -1.44 1.55 7.81
N ILE A 94 -1.84 1.32 6.57
CA ILE A 94 -3.23 1.45 6.16
C ILE A 94 -3.83 0.06 6.20
N LYS A 95 -4.88 -0.11 6.99
CA LYS A 95 -5.54 -1.39 7.09
C LYS A 95 -6.87 -1.37 6.40
N GLY A 96 -7.16 -2.46 5.70
CA GLY A 96 -8.40 -2.56 4.97
C GLY A 96 -9.50 -3.14 5.81
N VAL A 97 -10.09 -2.32 6.64
CA VAL A 97 -11.18 -2.76 7.49
C VAL A 97 -12.49 -2.48 6.76
N ARG A 98 -13.22 -3.55 6.45
CA ARG A 98 -14.43 -3.38 5.71
C ARG A 98 -15.65 -3.24 6.58
N SER A 99 -15.59 -3.65 7.79
CA SER A 99 -16.70 -3.51 8.70
C SER A 99 -16.15 -3.39 10.09
N ILE A 100 -17.00 -2.96 10.99
CA ILE A 100 -16.60 -2.80 12.35
C ILE A 100 -16.21 -4.12 12.98
N LYS A 101 -16.78 -5.20 12.48
CA LYS A 101 -16.42 -6.49 13.02
C LYS A 101 -14.97 -6.81 12.86
N ASP A 102 -14.33 -6.24 11.87
CA ASP A 102 -12.94 -6.54 11.61
C ASP A 102 -12.03 -6.05 12.73
N PHE A 103 -12.53 -5.19 13.57
CA PHE A 103 -11.74 -4.72 14.68
C PHE A 103 -11.81 -5.64 15.88
N GLU A 104 -12.78 -6.49 15.88
CA GLU A 104 -12.97 -7.36 17.00
C GLU A 104 -12.24 -8.67 16.80
#